data_80e2be17e4c0e0ac3e54ad326181dee4
#
_entry.id   80e2be17e4c0e0ac3e54ad326181dee4
#
_cell.length_a   1.000
_cell.length_b   1.000
_cell.length_c   1.000
_cell.angle_alpha   90.00
_cell.angle_beta   90.00
_cell.angle_gamma   90.00
#
_symmetry.space_group_name_H-M   'P 1'
#
loop_
_entity.id
_entity.type
_entity.pdbx_description
1 polymer ?
#
loop_
_entity_poly.entity_id
_entity_poly.type
_entity_poly.pdbx_seq_one_letter_code
_entity_poly.pdbx_strand_id
1 'polypeptide(L)'
;NMREFILPEFDTMRVPQWAARAEYFKDDFHAELLWIPVASYDEIGEPGAEFFPYQPVPQGFGVRYRNEDIPARNLSNSNYGLRLSTLKNGWDVSGFLYSSMDINPTFYRDTASSPGTIIYEARHDRIDQAGGTLAKDFGSVVLKAETVYTHGRQFTVLRPTDSNGVVPQNTLDWAVGLDFNLPADTRLNVQVFQRAFFDYDEDLMTDRHENGYSLLVNHKVNDKLEAQVTWISSLNRTDWLFRPRVTWQFERNWR
;
A
#
# COMPACT_ATOMS: atom_id res chain seq x y z
N ASN A 1 18.03 2.48 0.58
CA ASN A 1 17.95 2.03 1.98
C ASN A 1 17.03 0.83 2.01
N MET A 2 17.62 -0.37 2.14
CA MET A 2 16.86 -1.59 2.39
C MET A 2 16.04 -1.35 3.65
N ARG A 3 14.72 -1.34 3.51
CA ARG A 3 13.82 -1.27 4.67
C ARG A 3 13.90 -2.59 5.41
N GLU A 4 13.90 -2.51 6.72
CA GLU A 4 13.85 -3.69 7.57
C GLU A 4 12.50 -4.39 7.38
N PHE A 5 12.45 -5.44 6.56
CA PHE A 5 11.25 -6.26 6.37
C PHE A 5 10.87 -7.07 7.61
N ILE A 6 11.80 -7.25 8.54
CA ILE A 6 11.60 -8.13 9.70
C ILE A 6 10.70 -7.50 10.77
N LEU A 7 10.71 -6.17 10.94
CA LEU A 7 9.88 -5.46 11.91
C LEU A 7 9.46 -4.07 11.41
N PRO A 8 8.81 -3.93 10.23
CA PRO A 8 8.42 -2.62 9.74
C PRO A 8 7.38 -1.98 10.67
N GLU A 9 7.65 -0.80 11.15
CA GLU A 9 6.60 0.07 11.67
C GLU A 9 5.88 0.71 10.47
N PHE A 10 4.56 0.90 10.55
CA PHE A 10 3.80 1.50 9.44
C PHE A 10 4.35 2.86 9.01
N ASP A 11 4.90 3.63 9.94
CA ASP A 11 5.51 4.93 9.65
C ASP A 11 6.79 4.83 8.82
N THR A 12 7.52 3.70 8.91
CA THR A 12 8.75 3.48 8.14
C THR A 12 8.52 2.86 6.77
N MET A 13 7.29 2.40 6.49
CA MET A 13 6.92 1.83 5.19
C MET A 13 6.67 2.89 4.09
N ARG A 14 6.57 4.16 4.45
CA ARG A 14 6.32 5.23 3.50
C ARG A 14 7.59 5.70 2.82
N VAL A 15 7.54 5.87 1.50
CA VAL A 15 8.61 6.55 0.75
C VAL A 15 8.48 8.05 0.97
N PRO A 16 9.44 8.74 1.61
CA PRO A 16 9.39 10.18 1.80
C PRO A 16 9.38 10.91 0.45
N GLN A 17 8.51 11.92 0.33
CA GLN A 17 8.39 12.73 -0.88
C GLN A 17 8.64 14.20 -0.55
N TRP A 18 9.36 14.90 -1.43
CA TRP A 18 9.41 16.35 -1.42
C TRP A 18 8.18 16.90 -2.13
N ALA A 19 7.38 17.67 -1.44
CA ALA A 19 6.10 18.16 -1.95
C ALA A 19 5.89 19.63 -1.61
N ALA A 20 5.24 20.35 -2.52
CA ALA A 20 4.56 21.61 -2.23
C ALA A 20 3.10 21.31 -1.91
N ARG A 21 2.59 21.90 -0.83
CA ARG A 21 1.21 21.74 -0.37
C ARG A 21 0.58 23.11 -0.16
N ALA A 22 -0.62 23.30 -0.70
CA ALA A 22 -1.44 24.48 -0.46
C ALA A 22 -2.74 24.02 0.22
N GLU A 23 -3.12 24.69 1.30
CA GLU A 23 -4.28 24.33 2.10
C GLU A 23 -5.21 25.54 2.24
N TYR A 24 -6.52 25.28 2.17
CA TYR A 24 -7.57 26.25 2.39
C TYR A 24 -8.56 25.71 3.43
N PHE A 25 -8.80 26.48 4.46
CA PHE A 25 -9.73 26.18 5.54
C PHE A 25 -10.86 27.20 5.55
N LYS A 26 -12.09 26.71 5.66
CA LYS A 26 -13.27 27.57 5.86
C LYS A 26 -14.30 26.78 6.66
N ASP A 27 -14.61 27.26 7.86
CA ASP A 27 -15.53 26.60 8.79
C ASP A 27 -15.14 25.10 8.98
N ASP A 28 -16.07 24.19 8.67
CA ASP A 28 -15.85 22.74 8.76
C ASP A 28 -15.20 22.16 7.48
N PHE A 29 -14.88 22.99 6.48
CA PHE A 29 -14.35 22.56 5.18
C PHE A 29 -12.85 22.78 5.10
N HIS A 30 -12.15 21.79 4.55
CA HIS A 30 -10.72 21.85 4.24
C HIS A 30 -10.46 21.33 2.81
N ALA A 31 -9.70 22.10 2.05
CA ALA A 31 -9.21 21.71 0.73
C ALA A 31 -7.68 21.72 0.73
N GLU A 32 -7.08 20.70 0.13
CA GLU A 32 -5.63 20.52 0.02
C GLU A 32 -5.26 20.25 -1.44
N LEU A 33 -4.28 21.00 -1.95
CA LEU A 33 -3.60 20.75 -3.20
C LEU A 33 -2.19 20.26 -2.91
N LEU A 34 -1.79 19.17 -3.56
CA LEU A 34 -0.47 18.58 -3.44
C LEU A 34 0.23 18.56 -4.80
N TRP A 35 1.50 18.95 -4.82
CA TRP A 35 2.37 18.82 -5.97
C TRP A 35 3.72 18.22 -5.57
N ILE A 36 4.10 17.13 -6.20
CA ILE A 36 5.39 16.46 -6.04
C ILE A 36 6.15 16.60 -7.35
N PRO A 37 7.07 17.57 -7.48
CA PRO A 37 7.77 17.85 -8.75
C PRO A 37 8.67 16.71 -9.20
N VAL A 38 9.28 16.01 -8.24
CA VAL A 38 10.16 14.86 -8.49
C VAL A 38 9.81 13.77 -7.49
N ALA A 39 9.24 12.67 -7.98
CA ALA A 39 8.87 11.54 -7.15
C ALA A 39 10.12 10.76 -6.68
N SER A 40 10.05 10.23 -5.46
CA SER A 40 10.96 9.20 -4.96
C SER A 40 10.26 7.85 -5.09
N TYR A 41 11.01 6.83 -5.50
CA TYR A 41 10.51 5.49 -5.74
C TYR A 41 10.96 4.52 -4.65
N ASP A 42 10.28 3.41 -4.53
CA ASP A 42 10.68 2.35 -3.60
C ASP A 42 11.90 1.63 -4.17
N GLU A 43 12.92 1.45 -3.34
CA GLU A 43 14.13 0.74 -3.74
C GLU A 43 13.87 -0.77 -3.67
N ILE A 44 13.99 -1.45 -4.80
CA ILE A 44 14.01 -2.92 -4.85
C ILE A 44 15.43 -3.41 -4.60
N GLY A 45 15.56 -4.57 -3.94
CA GLY A 45 16.86 -5.19 -3.73
C GLY A 45 17.52 -5.63 -5.03
N GLU A 46 18.76 -6.08 -4.96
CA GLU A 46 19.45 -6.67 -6.12
C GLU A 46 18.90 -8.07 -6.44
N PRO A 47 18.94 -8.51 -7.71
CA PRO A 47 18.58 -9.87 -8.10
C PRO A 47 19.34 -10.93 -7.28
N GLY A 48 18.60 -11.86 -6.66
CA GLY A 48 19.14 -12.89 -5.78
C GLY A 48 19.19 -12.50 -4.30
N ALA A 49 18.83 -11.27 -3.92
CA ALA A 49 18.61 -10.92 -2.51
C ALA A 49 17.37 -11.63 -1.96
N GLU A 50 17.35 -11.90 -0.65
CA GLU A 50 16.29 -12.66 0.04
C GLU A 50 14.88 -12.12 -0.21
N PHE A 51 14.72 -10.78 -0.30
CA PHE A 51 13.43 -10.11 -0.51
C PHE A 51 13.28 -9.52 -1.91
N PHE A 52 14.11 -9.96 -2.88
CA PHE A 52 13.93 -9.55 -4.27
C PHE A 52 12.60 -10.12 -4.81
N PRO A 53 11.74 -9.32 -5.46
CA PRO A 53 10.47 -9.80 -5.96
C PRO A 53 10.64 -10.93 -6.97
N TYR A 54 10.08 -12.09 -6.64
CA TYR A 54 10.14 -13.26 -7.52
C TYR A 54 9.44 -12.99 -8.85
N GLN A 55 10.15 -13.29 -9.95
CA GLN A 55 9.58 -13.25 -11.30
C GLN A 55 9.51 -14.67 -11.87
N PRO A 56 8.36 -15.05 -12.47
CA PRO A 56 8.18 -16.39 -13.00
C PRO A 56 9.09 -16.66 -14.19
N VAL A 57 9.83 -17.77 -14.13
CA VAL A 57 10.71 -18.21 -15.23
C VAL A 57 10.28 -19.61 -15.68
N PRO A 58 9.81 -19.80 -16.93
CA PRO A 58 9.50 -21.12 -17.47
C PRO A 58 10.73 -22.02 -17.50
N GLN A 59 10.50 -23.34 -17.40
CA GLN A 59 11.58 -24.33 -17.48
C GLN A 59 12.36 -24.22 -18.81
N GLY A 60 13.67 -24.29 -18.72
CA GLY A 60 14.56 -24.25 -19.87
C GLY A 60 14.94 -22.83 -20.32
N PHE A 61 14.44 -21.79 -19.66
CA PHE A 61 14.84 -20.42 -19.93
C PHE A 61 15.84 -19.92 -18.89
N GLY A 62 16.84 -19.16 -19.35
CA GLY A 62 17.66 -18.32 -18.48
C GLY A 62 16.89 -17.06 -18.07
N VAL A 63 17.31 -16.40 -17.00
CA VAL A 63 16.78 -15.13 -16.56
C VAL A 63 17.89 -14.08 -16.48
N ARG A 64 17.58 -12.87 -16.89
CA ARG A 64 18.44 -11.71 -16.74
C ARG A 64 17.61 -10.50 -16.32
N TYR A 65 18.16 -9.65 -15.48
CA TYR A 65 17.53 -8.40 -15.04
C TYR A 65 18.29 -7.23 -15.65
N ARG A 66 17.56 -6.26 -16.19
CA ARG A 66 18.07 -4.93 -16.54
C ARG A 66 18.03 -4.03 -15.31
N ASN A 67 18.80 -2.94 -15.36
CA ASN A 67 18.65 -1.87 -14.39
C ASN A 67 17.21 -1.34 -14.43
N GLU A 68 16.73 -0.90 -13.29
CA GLU A 68 15.43 -0.27 -13.13
C GLU A 68 15.31 0.98 -14.01
N ASP A 69 14.21 1.09 -14.75
CA ASP A 69 13.88 2.27 -15.55
C ASP A 69 13.14 3.29 -14.67
N ILE A 70 13.92 4.12 -14.01
CA ILE A 70 13.40 5.19 -13.16
C ILE A 70 12.99 6.38 -14.01
N PRO A 71 11.74 6.88 -13.91
CA PRO A 71 11.26 8.01 -14.69
C PRO A 71 12.14 9.24 -14.52
N ALA A 72 12.40 9.92 -15.65
CA ALA A 72 13.24 11.11 -15.67
C ALA A 72 12.71 12.20 -14.70
N ARG A 73 13.62 12.89 -14.03
CA ARG A 73 13.33 13.97 -13.08
C ARG A 73 12.91 15.24 -13.83
N ASN A 74 11.71 15.23 -14.42
CA ASN A 74 11.15 16.34 -15.15
C ASN A 74 9.69 16.60 -14.72
N LEU A 75 9.14 17.75 -15.10
CA LEU A 75 7.80 18.14 -14.69
C LEU A 75 6.69 17.28 -15.28
N SER A 76 6.92 16.57 -16.39
CA SER A 76 5.94 15.64 -16.97
C SER A 76 5.70 14.41 -16.08
N ASN A 77 6.66 14.07 -15.23
CA ASN A 77 6.59 12.96 -14.28
C ASN A 77 6.22 13.42 -12.86
N SER A 78 5.80 14.69 -12.70
CA SER A 78 5.30 15.20 -11.42
C SER A 78 4.01 14.50 -11.00
N ASN A 79 3.79 14.41 -9.69
CA ASN A 79 2.55 13.89 -9.12
C ASN A 79 1.69 15.05 -8.60
N TYR A 80 0.37 14.90 -8.72
CA TYR A 80 -0.60 15.92 -8.35
C TYR A 80 -1.73 15.30 -7.53
N GLY A 81 -2.16 16.01 -6.51
CA GLY A 81 -3.26 15.58 -5.66
C GLY A 81 -4.20 16.73 -5.30
N LEU A 82 -5.47 16.40 -5.19
CA LEU A 82 -6.52 17.24 -4.60
C LEU A 82 -7.22 16.42 -3.52
N ARG A 83 -7.36 16.98 -2.33
CA ARG A 83 -8.17 16.40 -1.26
C ARG A 83 -9.15 17.45 -0.74
N LEU A 84 -10.39 17.03 -0.55
CA LEU A 84 -11.44 17.80 0.08
C LEU A 84 -11.91 17.06 1.30
N SER A 85 -12.08 17.73 2.44
CA SER A 85 -12.54 17.11 3.67
C SER A 85 -13.47 18.04 4.44
N THR A 86 -14.31 17.42 5.26
CA THR A 86 -15.21 18.14 6.18
C THR A 86 -15.38 17.35 7.47
N LEU A 87 -15.42 18.10 8.58
CA LEU A 87 -15.73 17.55 9.91
C LEU A 87 -17.03 18.19 10.39
N LYS A 88 -18.14 17.47 10.31
CA LYS A 88 -19.46 17.98 10.66
C LYS A 88 -20.27 16.98 11.47
N ASN A 89 -20.84 17.42 12.61
CA ASN A 89 -21.65 16.58 13.49
C ASN A 89 -20.94 15.28 13.91
N GLY A 90 -19.60 15.36 14.10
CA GLY A 90 -18.74 14.22 14.47
C GLY A 90 -18.49 13.24 13.32
N TRP A 91 -18.89 13.53 12.10
CA TRP A 91 -18.46 12.84 10.88
C TRP A 91 -17.23 13.52 10.32
N ASP A 92 -16.15 12.77 10.14
CA ASP A 92 -14.98 13.17 9.37
C ASP A 92 -15.03 12.45 8.02
N VAL A 93 -15.22 13.22 6.95
CA VAL A 93 -15.36 12.69 5.59
C VAL A 93 -14.36 13.38 4.70
N SER A 94 -13.65 12.61 3.88
CA SER A 94 -12.81 13.18 2.84
C SER A 94 -12.92 12.41 1.52
N GLY A 95 -12.67 13.15 0.43
CA GLY A 95 -12.48 12.58 -0.91
C GLY A 95 -11.21 13.13 -1.52
N PHE A 96 -10.56 12.37 -2.40
CA PHE A 96 -9.35 12.78 -3.08
C PHE A 96 -9.26 12.28 -4.51
N LEU A 97 -8.50 13.04 -5.31
CA LEU A 97 -8.01 12.65 -6.63
C LEU A 97 -6.49 12.74 -6.61
N TYR A 98 -5.80 11.76 -7.17
CA TYR A 98 -4.35 11.73 -7.20
C TYR A 98 -3.84 11.10 -8.49
N SER A 99 -2.99 11.81 -9.22
CA SER A 99 -2.28 11.31 -10.40
C SER A 99 -0.79 11.23 -10.09
N SER A 100 -0.22 10.05 -10.20
CA SER A 100 1.17 9.81 -9.80
C SER A 100 1.85 8.76 -10.66
N MET A 101 3.18 8.78 -10.66
CA MET A 101 3.94 7.58 -11.00
C MET A 101 3.77 6.57 -9.86
N ASP A 102 3.56 5.28 -10.20
CA ASP A 102 3.51 4.24 -9.17
C ASP A 102 4.88 4.14 -8.50
N ILE A 103 4.90 4.21 -7.17
CA ILE A 103 6.14 4.13 -6.40
C ILE A 103 6.74 2.73 -6.39
N ASN A 104 5.89 1.71 -6.61
CA ASN A 104 6.33 0.32 -6.71
C ASN A 104 6.51 -0.02 -8.19
N PRO A 105 7.68 -0.54 -8.59
CA PRO A 105 7.89 -0.91 -9.97
C PRO A 105 7.14 -2.18 -10.38
N THR A 106 6.73 -2.23 -11.63
CA THR A 106 6.23 -3.44 -12.28
C THR A 106 7.30 -4.03 -13.19
N PHE A 107 7.47 -5.37 -13.15
CA PHE A 107 8.48 -6.06 -13.95
C PHE A 107 7.95 -6.40 -15.34
N TYR A 108 8.45 -5.70 -16.33
CA TYR A 108 8.18 -5.96 -17.74
C TYR A 108 9.10 -7.06 -18.27
N ARG A 109 8.53 -7.97 -19.05
CA ARG A 109 9.24 -9.11 -19.63
C ARG A 109 9.60 -8.82 -21.08
N ASP A 110 10.84 -9.10 -21.47
CA ASP A 110 11.31 -9.09 -22.85
C ASP A 110 11.82 -10.49 -23.20
N THR A 111 11.13 -11.15 -24.12
CA THR A 111 11.47 -12.48 -24.63
C THR A 111 12.06 -12.45 -26.04
N ALA A 112 11.97 -11.30 -26.72
CA ALA A 112 12.39 -11.15 -28.12
C ALA A 112 13.88 -10.86 -28.28
N SER A 113 14.47 -10.15 -27.30
CA SER A 113 15.85 -9.66 -27.41
C SER A 113 16.92 -10.75 -27.22
N SER A 114 16.59 -11.91 -26.66
CA SER A 114 17.57 -12.98 -26.41
C SER A 114 16.90 -14.36 -26.43
N PRO A 115 17.07 -15.16 -27.49
CA PRO A 115 16.50 -16.50 -27.55
C PRO A 115 16.91 -17.37 -26.33
N GLY A 116 15.93 -18.01 -25.69
CA GLY A 116 16.16 -18.87 -24.51
C GLY A 116 16.46 -18.12 -23.21
N THR A 117 16.36 -16.77 -23.20
CA THR A 117 16.56 -15.96 -22.01
C THR A 117 15.42 -14.96 -21.86
N ILE A 118 14.81 -14.92 -20.69
CA ILE A 118 13.83 -13.89 -20.34
C ILE A 118 14.57 -12.74 -19.68
N ILE A 119 14.33 -11.53 -20.17
CA ILE A 119 14.89 -10.32 -19.59
C ILE A 119 13.77 -9.57 -18.88
N TYR A 120 13.95 -9.31 -17.59
CA TYR A 120 13.04 -8.49 -16.80
C TYR A 120 13.60 -7.09 -16.59
N GLU A 121 12.72 -6.10 -16.66
CA GLU A 121 13.03 -4.68 -16.42
C GLU A 121 11.94 -4.09 -15.51
N ALA A 122 12.35 -3.58 -14.37
CA ALA A 122 11.45 -2.89 -13.46
C ALA A 122 11.14 -1.48 -13.99
N ARG A 123 9.86 -1.11 -14.10
CA ARG A 123 9.40 0.20 -14.60
C ARG A 123 8.32 0.77 -13.70
N HIS A 124 8.21 2.09 -13.69
CA HIS A 124 7.19 2.85 -12.97
C HIS A 124 6.20 3.47 -13.95
N ASP A 125 4.95 3.07 -13.84
CA ASP A 125 3.88 3.56 -14.72
C ASP A 125 3.07 4.66 -14.03
N ARG A 126 2.41 5.49 -14.84
CA ARG A 126 1.47 6.48 -14.31
C ARG A 126 0.17 5.79 -13.93
N ILE A 127 -0.33 6.12 -12.75
CA ILE A 127 -1.62 5.69 -12.23
C ILE A 127 -2.46 6.88 -11.82
N ASP A 128 -3.78 6.75 -11.97
CA ASP A 128 -4.74 7.72 -11.50
C ASP A 128 -5.61 7.10 -10.41
N GLN A 129 -5.77 7.81 -9.31
CA GLN A 129 -6.48 7.33 -8.14
C GLN A 129 -7.58 8.31 -7.72
N ALA A 130 -8.73 7.76 -7.35
CA ALA A 130 -9.82 8.47 -6.71
C ALA A 130 -10.24 7.71 -5.47
N GLY A 131 -10.45 8.39 -4.36
CA GLY A 131 -10.81 7.69 -3.15
C GLY A 131 -11.45 8.57 -2.11
N GLY A 132 -11.74 7.99 -0.95
CA GLY A 132 -12.33 8.70 0.17
C GLY A 132 -12.13 7.98 1.49
N THR A 133 -12.29 8.75 2.56
CA THR A 133 -12.27 8.23 3.93
C THR A 133 -13.49 8.72 4.69
N LEU A 134 -13.92 7.91 5.64
CA LEU A 134 -15.02 8.19 6.54
C LEU A 134 -14.61 7.78 7.95
N ALA A 135 -14.82 8.67 8.94
CA ALA A 135 -14.72 8.29 10.34
C ALA A 135 -15.90 8.86 11.14
N LYS A 136 -16.34 8.10 12.13
CA LYS A 136 -17.41 8.52 13.06
C LYS A 136 -17.16 7.97 14.45
N ASP A 137 -17.12 8.85 15.41
CA ASP A 137 -17.08 8.50 16.83
C ASP A 137 -18.52 8.36 17.37
N PHE A 138 -18.82 7.19 17.96
CA PHE A 138 -20.05 6.86 18.67
C PHE A 138 -19.83 6.75 20.19
N GLY A 139 -18.72 7.28 20.71
CA GLY A 139 -18.32 7.25 22.11
C GLY A 139 -17.43 6.04 22.44
N SER A 140 -18.00 4.87 22.67
CA SER A 140 -17.22 3.64 22.93
C SER A 140 -16.68 2.95 21.70
N VAL A 141 -17.19 3.30 20.51
CA VAL A 141 -16.83 2.71 19.22
C VAL A 141 -16.57 3.80 18.20
N VAL A 142 -15.47 3.68 17.45
CA VAL A 142 -15.18 4.54 16.30
C VAL A 142 -15.24 3.68 15.03
N LEU A 143 -16.14 4.06 14.11
CA LEU A 143 -16.19 3.52 12.77
C LEU A 143 -15.16 4.23 11.90
N LYS A 144 -14.40 3.48 11.11
CA LYS A 144 -13.51 3.99 10.07
C LYS A 144 -13.74 3.23 8.78
N ALA A 145 -13.76 3.93 7.68
CA ALA A 145 -13.82 3.32 6.35
C ALA A 145 -12.95 4.11 5.38
N GLU A 146 -12.33 3.41 4.46
CA GLU A 146 -11.55 4.00 3.38
C GLU A 146 -11.75 3.23 2.08
N THR A 147 -11.66 3.93 0.96
CA THR A 147 -11.72 3.30 -0.36
C THR A 147 -10.83 4.05 -1.34
N VAL A 148 -10.19 3.30 -2.25
CA VAL A 148 -9.34 3.84 -3.32
C VAL A 148 -9.61 3.06 -4.60
N TYR A 149 -10.09 3.75 -5.63
CA TYR A 149 -10.11 3.24 -6.99
C TYR A 149 -8.79 3.64 -7.67
N THR A 150 -8.09 2.68 -8.26
CA THR A 150 -6.85 2.89 -9.02
C THR A 150 -7.07 2.50 -10.47
N HIS A 151 -6.77 3.42 -11.38
CA HIS A 151 -6.82 3.22 -12.83
C HIS A 151 -5.41 3.09 -13.40
N GLY A 152 -5.24 2.14 -14.33
CA GLY A 152 -4.03 2.05 -15.16
C GLY A 152 -2.83 1.36 -14.50
N ARG A 153 -2.96 0.75 -13.30
CA ARG A 153 -1.86 0.00 -12.69
C ARG A 153 -1.56 -1.26 -13.48
N GLN A 154 -0.26 -1.50 -13.73
CA GLN A 154 0.22 -2.69 -14.43
C GLN A 154 0.36 -3.87 -13.47
N PHE A 155 -0.03 -5.06 -13.94
CA PHE A 155 0.12 -6.32 -13.20
C PHE A 155 0.76 -7.38 -14.08
N THR A 156 1.63 -8.19 -13.48
CA THR A 156 2.29 -9.29 -14.19
C THR A 156 1.32 -10.41 -14.51
N VAL A 157 1.37 -10.92 -15.74
CA VAL A 157 0.64 -12.09 -16.22
C VAL A 157 1.59 -13.23 -16.59
N LEU A 158 1.12 -14.46 -16.38
CA LEU A 158 1.92 -15.66 -16.58
C LEU A 158 1.95 -16.16 -18.03
N ARG A 159 0.98 -15.77 -18.86
CA ARG A 159 0.86 -16.30 -20.24
C ARG A 159 2.11 -16.00 -21.09
N PRO A 160 2.69 -17.05 -21.74
CA PRO A 160 3.94 -16.90 -22.50
C PRO A 160 3.79 -16.08 -23.79
N THR A 161 2.56 -15.99 -24.33
CA THR A 161 2.26 -15.28 -25.59
C THR A 161 2.32 -13.76 -25.46
N ASP A 162 2.31 -13.26 -24.25
CA ASP A 162 2.40 -11.83 -23.98
C ASP A 162 3.86 -11.38 -24.01
N SER A 163 4.20 -10.47 -24.94
CA SER A 163 5.59 -10.06 -25.18
C SER A 163 6.18 -9.26 -24.02
N ASN A 164 5.36 -8.47 -23.33
CA ASN A 164 5.78 -7.61 -22.21
C ASN A 164 5.43 -8.19 -20.84
N GLY A 165 4.57 -9.21 -20.77
CA GLY A 165 4.21 -9.93 -19.56
C GLY A 165 3.42 -9.13 -18.53
N VAL A 166 2.78 -8.03 -18.93
CA VAL A 166 1.97 -7.19 -18.04
C VAL A 166 0.65 -6.79 -18.70
N VAL A 167 -0.37 -6.55 -17.86
CA VAL A 167 -1.67 -6.03 -18.29
C VAL A 167 -2.12 -4.91 -17.35
N PRO A 168 -2.72 -3.84 -17.90
CA PRO A 168 -3.34 -2.83 -17.05
C PRO A 168 -4.61 -3.37 -16.39
N GLN A 169 -4.75 -3.11 -15.10
CA GLN A 169 -5.96 -3.45 -14.35
C GLN A 169 -6.44 -2.23 -13.58
N ASN A 170 -7.76 -2.11 -13.50
CA ASN A 170 -8.40 -1.18 -12.61
C ASN A 170 -8.79 -1.90 -11.31
N THR A 171 -8.47 -1.30 -10.16
CA THR A 171 -8.76 -1.92 -8.86
C THR A 171 -9.56 -1.00 -7.97
N LEU A 172 -10.37 -1.59 -7.11
CA LEU A 172 -10.98 -0.95 -5.95
C LEU A 172 -10.45 -1.62 -4.68
N ASP A 173 -9.69 -0.86 -3.91
CA ASP A 173 -9.27 -1.24 -2.58
C ASP A 173 -10.20 -0.58 -1.57
N TRP A 174 -10.73 -1.32 -0.60
CA TRP A 174 -11.48 -0.75 0.50
C TRP A 174 -11.20 -1.47 1.81
N ALA A 175 -11.35 -0.71 2.90
CA ALA A 175 -11.25 -1.23 4.26
C ALA A 175 -12.33 -0.59 5.13
N VAL A 176 -12.91 -1.40 6.04
CA VAL A 176 -13.86 -0.95 7.07
C VAL A 176 -13.42 -1.51 8.40
N GLY A 177 -13.26 -0.64 9.39
CA GLY A 177 -12.79 -1.00 10.72
C GLY A 177 -13.63 -0.39 11.83
N LEU A 178 -13.63 -1.08 12.96
CA LEU A 178 -14.23 -0.64 14.22
C LEU A 178 -13.17 -0.62 15.31
N ASP A 179 -13.00 0.54 15.94
CA ASP A 179 -12.16 0.70 17.12
C ASP A 179 -13.03 0.74 18.37
N PHE A 180 -12.77 -0.16 19.30
CA PHE A 180 -13.47 -0.25 20.58
C PHE A 180 -12.55 0.19 21.72
N ASN A 181 -13.04 1.12 22.54
CA ASN A 181 -12.43 1.45 23.81
C ASN A 181 -13.09 0.57 24.90
N LEU A 182 -12.35 -0.46 25.33
CA LEU A 182 -12.81 -1.41 26.34
C LEU A 182 -12.33 -0.99 27.74
N PRO A 183 -12.95 -1.52 28.83
CA PRO A 183 -12.48 -1.30 30.19
C PRO A 183 -11.01 -1.72 30.39
N ALA A 184 -10.41 -1.24 31.47
CA ALA A 184 -9.03 -1.52 31.87
C ALA A 184 -8.00 -1.13 30.77
N ASP A 185 -8.12 0.08 30.23
CA ASP A 185 -7.20 0.66 29.25
C ASP A 185 -6.90 -0.28 28.07
N THR A 186 -7.93 -0.97 27.62
CA THR A 186 -7.83 -1.92 26.50
C THR A 186 -8.45 -1.32 25.24
N ARG A 187 -7.75 -1.41 24.11
CA ARG A 187 -8.25 -1.06 22.78
C ARG A 187 -8.31 -2.29 21.90
N LEU A 188 -9.40 -2.44 21.21
CA LEU A 188 -9.61 -3.48 20.21
C LEU A 188 -9.93 -2.83 18.87
N ASN A 189 -9.16 -3.14 17.83
CA ASN A 189 -9.50 -2.81 16.45
C ASN A 189 -9.82 -4.09 15.69
N VAL A 190 -10.92 -4.08 14.96
CA VAL A 190 -11.31 -5.14 14.01
C VAL A 190 -11.53 -4.50 12.66
N GLN A 191 -10.89 -5.01 11.64
CA GLN A 191 -10.99 -4.46 10.29
C GLN A 191 -11.15 -5.58 9.27
N VAL A 192 -11.97 -5.35 8.26
CA VAL A 192 -12.08 -6.14 7.04
C VAL A 192 -11.67 -5.30 5.86
N PHE A 193 -11.02 -5.94 4.88
CA PHE A 193 -10.56 -5.26 3.68
C PHE A 193 -10.64 -6.16 2.46
N GLN A 194 -10.76 -5.54 1.29
CA GLN A 194 -10.80 -6.23 0.01
C GLN A 194 -10.12 -5.39 -1.06
N ARG A 195 -9.43 -6.07 -1.98
CA ARG A 195 -9.11 -5.58 -3.31
C ARG A 195 -9.96 -6.31 -4.33
N ALA A 196 -10.68 -5.56 -5.17
CA ALA A 196 -11.45 -6.08 -6.29
C ALA A 196 -10.84 -5.60 -7.61
N PHE A 197 -10.65 -6.51 -8.55
CA PHE A 197 -10.19 -6.20 -9.91
C PHE A 197 -11.40 -6.07 -10.85
N PHE A 198 -11.43 -4.99 -11.64
CA PHE A 198 -12.37 -4.80 -12.73
C PHE A 198 -11.73 -5.32 -14.03
N ASP A 199 -12.55 -5.86 -14.92
CA ASP A 199 -12.06 -6.47 -16.17
C ASP A 199 -10.92 -7.47 -15.94
N TYR A 200 -11.09 -8.31 -14.92
CA TYR A 200 -10.09 -9.25 -14.41
C TYR A 200 -9.54 -10.18 -15.50
N ASP A 201 -8.23 -10.20 -15.63
CA ASP A 201 -7.50 -11.12 -16.50
C ASP A 201 -7.19 -12.42 -15.73
N GLU A 202 -7.61 -13.59 -16.27
CA GLU A 202 -7.47 -14.90 -15.61
C GLU A 202 -6.02 -15.38 -15.48
N ASP A 203 -5.08 -14.78 -16.24
CA ASP A 203 -3.65 -15.09 -16.18
C ASP A 203 -2.90 -14.27 -15.10
N LEU A 204 -3.60 -13.45 -14.32
CA LEU A 204 -3.02 -12.78 -13.15
C LEU A 204 -2.65 -13.81 -12.07
N MET A 205 -1.58 -13.51 -11.32
CA MET A 205 -1.16 -14.30 -10.16
C MET A 205 -2.06 -14.13 -8.93
N THR A 206 -2.95 -13.16 -8.95
CA THR A 206 -3.83 -12.77 -7.84
C THR A 206 -5.27 -13.17 -8.13
N ASP A 207 -6.08 -13.34 -7.10
CA ASP A 207 -7.50 -13.61 -7.26
C ASP A 207 -8.26 -12.34 -7.68
N ARG A 208 -9.39 -12.49 -8.36
CA ARG A 208 -10.26 -11.38 -8.74
C ARG A 208 -10.70 -10.52 -7.55
N HIS A 209 -10.91 -11.17 -6.38
CA HIS A 209 -11.23 -10.52 -5.12
C HIS A 209 -10.27 -11.03 -4.07
N GLU A 210 -9.38 -10.17 -3.58
CA GLU A 210 -8.48 -10.49 -2.48
C GLU A 210 -9.07 -9.93 -1.19
N ASN A 211 -9.47 -10.83 -0.30
CA ASN A 211 -10.16 -10.52 0.95
C ASN A 211 -9.24 -10.77 2.14
N GLY A 212 -9.38 -9.97 3.17
CA GLY A 212 -8.67 -10.19 4.41
C GLY A 212 -9.31 -9.49 5.59
N TYR A 213 -8.76 -9.78 6.76
CA TYR A 213 -9.12 -9.11 8.00
C TYR A 213 -7.90 -8.86 8.85
N SER A 214 -8.02 -7.88 9.75
CA SER A 214 -7.04 -7.64 10.79
C SER A 214 -7.70 -7.48 12.15
N LEU A 215 -6.98 -7.92 13.18
CA LEU A 215 -7.33 -7.78 14.57
C LEU A 215 -6.13 -7.16 15.29
N LEU A 216 -6.36 -6.07 16.03
CA LEU A 216 -5.36 -5.48 16.90
C LEU A 216 -5.95 -5.35 18.30
N VAL A 217 -5.26 -5.93 19.28
CA VAL A 217 -5.55 -5.75 20.70
C VAL A 217 -4.37 -5.05 21.32
N ASN A 218 -4.64 -3.96 22.01
CA ASN A 218 -3.67 -3.21 22.80
C ASN A 218 -4.16 -3.06 24.23
N HIS A 219 -3.36 -3.45 25.20
CA HIS A 219 -3.69 -3.38 26.61
C HIS A 219 -2.57 -2.71 27.41
N LYS A 220 -2.92 -1.64 28.10
CA LYS A 220 -2.01 -0.95 29.01
C LYS A 220 -2.11 -1.62 30.39
N VAL A 221 -1.17 -2.51 30.69
CA VAL A 221 -1.12 -3.24 31.96
C VAL A 221 -0.90 -2.28 33.16
N ASN A 222 -0.04 -1.28 32.95
CA ASN A 222 0.21 -0.17 33.88
C ASN A 222 0.93 0.97 33.12
N ASP A 223 1.29 2.05 33.82
CA ASP A 223 1.93 3.23 33.21
C ASP A 223 3.29 2.95 32.55
N LYS A 224 3.91 1.81 32.80
CA LYS A 224 5.21 1.41 32.27
C LYS A 224 5.17 0.23 31.34
N LEU A 225 4.07 -0.53 31.35
CA LEU A 225 3.97 -1.78 30.60
C LEU A 225 2.73 -1.78 29.71
N GLU A 226 2.95 -1.97 28.43
CA GLU A 226 1.92 -2.08 27.38
C GLU A 226 2.15 -3.34 26.56
N ALA A 227 1.09 -4.09 26.32
CA ALA A 227 1.09 -5.29 25.50
C ALA A 227 0.18 -5.08 24.27
N GLN A 228 0.67 -5.46 23.11
CA GLN A 228 -0.07 -5.37 21.85
C GLN A 228 0.05 -6.67 21.08
N VAL A 229 -1.03 -7.07 20.44
CA VAL A 229 -1.05 -8.17 19.46
C VAL A 229 -1.71 -7.65 18.20
N THR A 230 -1.06 -7.87 17.07
CA THR A 230 -1.63 -7.63 15.74
C THR A 230 -1.71 -8.96 14.99
N TRP A 231 -2.88 -9.26 14.44
CA TRP A 231 -3.12 -10.40 13.56
C TRP A 231 -3.73 -9.89 12.25
N ILE A 232 -3.10 -10.23 11.14
CA ILE A 232 -3.61 -9.95 9.80
C ILE A 232 -3.68 -11.27 9.06
N SER A 233 -4.77 -11.55 8.35
CA SER A 233 -4.95 -12.80 7.61
C SER A 233 -5.66 -12.58 6.29
N SER A 234 -5.17 -13.26 5.26
CA SER A 234 -5.89 -13.44 4.01
C SER A 234 -7.04 -14.43 4.21
N LEU A 235 -8.15 -14.22 3.50
CA LEU A 235 -9.26 -15.18 3.39
C LEU A 235 -9.16 -16.01 2.10
N ASN A 236 -8.28 -15.63 1.18
CA ASN A 236 -8.07 -16.31 -0.09
C ASN A 236 -6.96 -17.36 -0.02
N ARG A 237 -5.98 -17.15 0.86
CA ARG A 237 -4.75 -17.98 0.96
C ARG A 237 -4.42 -18.25 2.43
N THR A 238 -3.61 -19.28 2.67
CA THR A 238 -3.02 -19.56 3.98
C THR A 238 -1.87 -18.59 4.27
N ASP A 239 -2.16 -17.29 4.23
CA ASP A 239 -1.19 -16.23 4.47
C ASP A 239 -1.67 -15.38 5.65
N TRP A 240 -0.82 -15.26 6.67
CA TRP A 240 -1.11 -14.54 7.89
C TRP A 240 0.14 -13.95 8.55
N LEU A 241 -0.07 -12.86 9.26
CA LEU A 241 0.94 -12.21 10.08
C LEU A 241 0.45 -12.17 11.52
N PHE A 242 1.23 -12.74 12.45
CA PHE A 242 1.01 -12.61 13.89
C PHE A 242 2.18 -11.85 14.51
N ARG A 243 1.90 -10.68 15.10
CA ARG A 243 2.92 -9.79 15.63
C ARG A 243 2.59 -9.40 17.08
N PRO A 244 3.16 -10.07 18.08
CA PRO A 244 3.12 -9.62 19.47
C PRO A 244 4.15 -8.50 19.69
N ARG A 245 3.80 -7.53 20.50
CA ARG A 245 4.69 -6.44 20.93
C ARG A 245 4.47 -6.18 22.41
N VAL A 246 5.56 -6.06 23.14
CA VAL A 246 5.55 -5.61 24.54
C VAL A 246 6.45 -4.40 24.65
N THR A 247 5.90 -3.31 25.14
CA THR A 247 6.64 -2.07 25.41
C THR A 247 6.76 -1.89 26.90
N TRP A 248 8.00 -1.86 27.42
CA TRP A 248 8.26 -1.68 28.83
C TRP A 248 9.19 -0.48 29.06
N GLN A 249 8.67 0.54 29.72
CA GLN A 249 9.42 1.73 30.14
C GLN A 249 9.88 1.54 31.59
N PHE A 250 11.05 0.94 31.80
CA PHE A 250 11.58 0.72 33.14
C PHE A 250 12.25 1.97 33.73
N GLU A 251 12.77 2.90 32.88
CA GLU A 251 13.27 4.20 33.28
C GLU A 251 12.80 5.29 32.30
N ARG A 252 12.89 6.58 32.73
CA ARG A 252 12.36 7.72 31.96
C ARG A 252 12.91 7.83 30.54
N ASN A 253 14.15 7.37 30.31
CA ASN A 253 14.87 7.52 29.02
C ASN A 253 15.11 6.18 28.29
N TRP A 254 14.56 5.06 28.77
CA TRP A 254 14.74 3.75 28.16
C TRP A 254 13.40 3.08 27.86
N ARG A 255 13.29 2.51 26.67
CA ARG A 255 12.12 1.73 26.21
C ARG A 255 12.54 0.35 25.72
#